data_1317ccc1b519a2d7e1550269b697abf9
#
_entry.id   1317ccc1b519a2d7e1550269b697abf9
#
_cell.length_a   1.000
_cell.length_b   1.000
_cell.length_c   1.000
_cell.angle_alpha   90.00
_cell.angle_beta   90.00
_cell.angle_gamma   90.00
#
_symmetry.space_group_name_H-M   'P 1'
#
loop_
_entity.id
_entity.type
_entity.pdbx_description
1 polymer ?
#
loop_
_entity_poly.entity_id
_entity_poly.type
_entity_poly.pdbx_seq_one_letter_code
_entity_poly.pdbx_strand_id
1 'polypeptide(L)'
;MKHEPWLKQWLPLIEACPRSMAWDIGANDGTWTEMLSALFVNVVALEPDERCEPPAGHTYDRRAVWSETGEETLYRRTSALQTSLLPVHDIGDGKAKVEVFKKATVETVTLDDLAAEHGPPDFIKVDIEGAEVEAMAGATLPCFSRCRWLIESHGVSSGVGCQLQRLGYINCHLIKHPHPDAAEGHEWIFVEP
;
A
#
# COMPACT_ATOMS: atom_id res chain seq x y z
N MET A 1 -7.36 -20.34 -5.93
CA MET A 1 -6.54 -19.33 -5.22
C MET A 1 -5.15 -19.90 -5.01
N LYS A 2 -4.15 -19.38 -5.69
CA LYS A 2 -2.73 -19.64 -5.37
C LYS A 2 -2.36 -18.76 -4.20
N HIS A 3 -2.84 -19.10 -3.01
CA HIS A 3 -2.45 -18.37 -1.81
C HIS A 3 -0.96 -18.57 -1.58
N GLU A 4 -0.22 -17.51 -1.72
CA GLU A 4 1.17 -17.47 -1.29
C GLU A 4 1.21 -17.84 0.21
N PRO A 5 2.00 -18.84 0.62
CA PRO A 5 1.99 -19.31 2.01
C PRO A 5 2.29 -18.21 3.04
N TRP A 6 3.02 -17.17 2.62
CA TRP A 6 3.40 -16.05 3.47
C TRP A 6 2.23 -15.10 3.81
N LEU A 7 1.16 -15.05 2.98
CA LEU A 7 -0.03 -14.25 3.30
C LEU A 7 -0.77 -14.76 4.54
N LYS A 8 -0.69 -16.06 4.82
CA LYS A 8 -1.40 -16.67 5.95
C LYS A 8 -0.99 -16.11 7.31
N GLN A 9 0.23 -15.62 7.44
CA GLN A 9 0.70 -15.03 8.70
C GLN A 9 -0.07 -13.77 9.10
N TRP A 10 -0.64 -13.04 8.11
CA TRP A 10 -1.39 -11.81 8.34
C TRP A 10 -2.86 -12.05 8.71
N LEU A 11 -3.40 -13.23 8.40
CA LEU A 11 -4.81 -13.54 8.64
C LEU A 11 -5.27 -13.28 10.09
N PRO A 12 -4.54 -13.70 11.15
CA PRO A 12 -4.98 -13.44 12.51
C PRO A 12 -5.08 -11.95 12.84
N LEU A 13 -4.18 -11.12 12.27
CA LEU A 13 -4.16 -9.67 12.47
C LEU A 13 -5.33 -8.99 11.73
N ILE A 14 -5.62 -9.45 10.52
CA ILE A 14 -6.70 -8.93 9.68
C ILE A 14 -8.07 -9.39 10.23
N GLU A 15 -8.17 -10.65 10.66
CA GLU A 15 -9.41 -11.22 11.21
C GLU A 15 -9.85 -10.57 12.52
N ALA A 16 -8.96 -9.94 13.24
CA ALA A 16 -9.28 -9.21 14.46
C ALA A 16 -9.88 -7.81 14.21
N CYS A 17 -9.96 -7.32 12.94
CA CYS A 17 -10.60 -6.06 12.58
C CYS A 17 -12.14 -6.18 12.49
N PRO A 18 -12.89 -5.07 12.61
CA PRO A 18 -14.19 -4.94 11.96
C PRO A 18 -14.03 -5.24 10.46
N ARG A 19 -15.06 -5.78 9.82
CA ARG A 19 -14.94 -6.29 8.44
C ARG A 19 -15.84 -5.56 7.46
N SER A 20 -16.04 -4.25 7.66
CA SER A 20 -16.91 -3.47 6.78
C SER A 20 -16.18 -2.99 5.53
N MET A 21 -14.96 -2.43 5.70
CA MET A 21 -14.22 -1.80 4.61
C MET A 21 -12.72 -2.08 4.72
N ALA A 22 -12.11 -2.57 3.66
CA ALA A 22 -10.66 -2.63 3.51
C ALA A 22 -10.19 -1.86 2.27
N TRP A 23 -8.98 -1.30 2.36
CA TRP A 23 -8.31 -0.68 1.24
C TRP A 23 -7.03 -1.42 0.90
N ASP A 24 -6.85 -1.73 -0.39
CA ASP A 24 -5.65 -2.34 -0.96
C ASP A 24 -4.95 -1.29 -1.84
N ILE A 25 -3.97 -0.60 -1.27
CA ILE A 25 -3.23 0.47 -1.95
C ILE A 25 -1.95 -0.11 -2.53
N GLY A 26 -1.82 -0.04 -3.86
CA GLY A 26 -0.84 -0.78 -4.64
C GLY A 26 -1.29 -2.23 -4.84
N ALA A 27 -2.44 -2.42 -5.47
CA ALA A 27 -3.08 -3.74 -5.58
C ALA A 27 -2.35 -4.70 -6.53
N ASN A 28 -1.56 -4.18 -7.46
CA ASN A 28 -0.73 -4.92 -8.40
C ASN A 28 -1.49 -6.06 -9.12
N ASP A 29 -1.12 -7.32 -8.88
CA ASP A 29 -1.75 -8.51 -9.49
C ASP A 29 -3.08 -8.91 -8.80
N GLY A 30 -3.49 -8.21 -7.75
CA GLY A 30 -4.73 -8.41 -7.02
C GLY A 30 -4.71 -9.55 -6.00
N THR A 31 -3.56 -10.12 -5.71
CA THR A 31 -3.45 -11.20 -4.70
C THR A 31 -3.99 -10.74 -3.34
N TRP A 32 -3.66 -9.52 -2.89
CA TRP A 32 -4.21 -8.93 -1.68
C TRP A 32 -5.70 -8.59 -1.83
N THR A 33 -6.11 -8.03 -2.96
CA THR A 33 -7.51 -7.71 -3.25
C THR A 33 -8.42 -8.94 -3.12
N GLU A 34 -8.03 -10.09 -3.69
CA GLU A 34 -8.78 -11.35 -3.56
C GLU A 34 -8.88 -11.82 -2.10
N MET A 35 -7.78 -11.75 -1.36
CA MET A 35 -7.75 -12.17 0.03
C MET A 35 -8.63 -11.26 0.90
N LEU A 36 -8.52 -9.94 0.74
CA LEU A 36 -9.32 -8.98 1.49
C LEU A 36 -10.81 -9.12 1.16
N SER A 37 -11.16 -9.37 -0.11
CA SER A 37 -12.55 -9.58 -0.54
C SER A 37 -13.18 -10.84 0.03
N ALA A 38 -12.38 -11.81 0.45
CA ALA A 38 -12.89 -12.99 1.17
C ALA A 38 -13.16 -12.68 2.66
N LEU A 39 -12.63 -11.58 3.19
CA LEU A 39 -12.70 -11.23 4.62
C LEU A 39 -13.58 -10.01 4.90
N PHE A 40 -13.65 -9.05 4.00
CA PHE A 40 -14.36 -7.78 4.17
C PHE A 40 -15.59 -7.69 3.27
N VAL A 41 -16.58 -6.92 3.72
CA VAL A 41 -17.82 -6.69 2.94
C VAL A 41 -17.52 -5.83 1.70
N ASN A 42 -16.66 -4.82 1.86
CA ASN A 42 -16.25 -3.93 0.80
C ASN A 42 -14.72 -3.85 0.74
N VAL A 43 -14.19 -3.82 -0.47
CA VAL A 43 -12.77 -3.61 -0.73
C VAL A 43 -12.61 -2.54 -1.80
N VAL A 44 -11.80 -1.52 -1.52
CA VAL A 44 -11.35 -0.52 -2.47
C VAL A 44 -9.91 -0.84 -2.82
N ALA A 45 -9.65 -1.12 -4.10
CA ALA A 45 -8.33 -1.47 -4.60
C ALA A 45 -7.83 -0.39 -5.56
N LEU A 46 -6.63 0.14 -5.29
CA LEU A 46 -6.00 1.17 -6.10
C LEU A 46 -4.72 0.63 -6.74
N GLU A 47 -4.65 0.78 -8.07
CA GLU A 47 -3.46 0.41 -8.85
C GLU A 47 -3.35 1.29 -10.11
N PRO A 48 -2.42 2.25 -10.13
CA PRO A 48 -2.29 3.18 -11.25
C PRO A 48 -1.64 2.58 -12.50
N ASP A 49 -0.88 1.48 -12.37
CA ASP A 49 -0.25 0.87 -13.53
C ASP A 49 -1.24 0.04 -14.33
N GLU A 50 -1.57 0.52 -15.55
CA GLU A 50 -2.49 -0.16 -16.46
C GLU A 50 -2.07 -1.59 -16.85
N ARG A 51 -0.80 -1.96 -16.64
CA ARG A 51 -0.30 -3.31 -16.91
C ARG A 51 -0.78 -4.33 -15.88
N CYS A 52 -1.20 -3.83 -14.70
CA CYS A 52 -1.76 -4.65 -13.65
C CYS A 52 -3.26 -4.79 -13.86
N GLU A 53 -3.71 -6.00 -14.17
CA GLU A 53 -5.12 -6.30 -14.39
C GLU A 53 -5.79 -6.75 -13.09
N PRO A 54 -6.99 -6.24 -12.77
CA PRO A 54 -7.71 -6.70 -11.58
C PRO A 54 -8.12 -8.17 -11.72
N PRO A 55 -8.19 -8.91 -10.61
CA PRO A 55 -8.75 -10.26 -10.61
C PRO A 55 -10.20 -10.27 -11.13
N ALA A 56 -10.64 -11.42 -11.60
CA ALA A 56 -11.98 -11.57 -12.13
C ALA A 56 -13.06 -11.14 -11.11
N GLY A 57 -13.94 -10.25 -11.51
CA GLY A 57 -15.02 -9.71 -10.67
C GLY A 57 -14.61 -8.50 -9.83
N HIS A 58 -13.38 -8.03 -9.94
CA HIS A 58 -12.86 -6.82 -9.30
C HIS A 58 -12.58 -5.71 -10.31
N THR A 59 -12.48 -4.50 -9.80
CA THR A 59 -12.06 -3.30 -10.56
C THR A 59 -11.02 -2.55 -9.75
N TYR A 60 -10.08 -1.87 -10.43
CA TYR A 60 -9.14 -0.98 -9.78
C TYR A 60 -9.53 0.48 -9.99
N ASP A 61 -9.45 1.27 -8.92
CA ASP A 61 -9.27 2.70 -9.04
C ASP A 61 -7.86 2.94 -9.62
N ARG A 62 -7.78 3.67 -10.72
CA ARG A 62 -6.53 3.90 -11.44
C ARG A 62 -5.76 5.13 -10.97
N ARG A 63 -6.27 5.79 -9.92
CA ARG A 63 -5.55 6.87 -9.24
C ARG A 63 -4.45 6.31 -8.35
N ALA A 64 -3.37 7.07 -8.22
CA ALA A 64 -2.33 6.79 -7.25
C ALA A 64 -2.65 7.50 -5.92
N VAL A 65 -2.34 6.88 -4.79
CA VAL A 65 -2.46 7.56 -3.50
C VAL A 65 -1.26 8.46 -3.28
N TRP A 66 -1.53 9.74 -2.94
CA TRP A 66 -0.52 10.75 -2.74
C TRP A 66 -0.91 11.75 -1.64
N SER A 67 -0.02 12.69 -1.32
CA SER A 67 -0.28 13.75 -0.32
C SER A 67 -1.31 14.79 -0.78
N GLU A 68 -1.51 14.93 -2.08
CA GLU A 68 -2.44 15.89 -2.69
C GLU A 68 -3.18 15.24 -3.85
N THR A 69 -4.44 15.64 -4.02
CA THR A 69 -5.24 15.25 -5.19
C THR A 69 -4.84 16.11 -6.39
N GLY A 70 -4.57 15.47 -7.53
CA GLY A 70 -4.08 16.14 -8.74
C GLY A 70 -3.52 15.15 -9.74
N GLU A 71 -2.34 15.42 -10.25
CA GLU A 71 -1.62 14.58 -11.22
C GLU A 71 -0.16 14.46 -10.81
N GLU A 72 0.40 13.26 -10.96
CA GLU A 72 1.80 12.96 -10.71
C GLU A 72 2.43 12.08 -11.80
N THR A 73 3.74 12.02 -11.80
CA THR A 73 4.49 11.18 -12.74
C THR A 73 4.68 9.78 -12.16
N LEU A 74 4.09 8.77 -12.80
CA LEU A 74 4.34 7.38 -12.53
C LEU A 74 5.57 6.89 -13.29
N TYR A 75 6.57 6.42 -12.56
CA TYR A 75 7.82 5.86 -13.11
C TYR A 75 7.67 4.35 -13.27
N ARG A 76 7.30 3.93 -14.47
CA ARG A 76 7.15 2.51 -14.82
C ARG A 76 8.51 1.86 -15.00
N ARG A 77 8.73 0.75 -14.34
CA ARG A 77 9.94 -0.07 -14.48
C ARG A 77 9.64 -1.34 -15.26
N THR A 78 10.68 -2.10 -15.59
CA THR A 78 10.54 -3.35 -16.36
C THR A 78 9.58 -4.33 -15.67
N SER A 79 9.69 -4.45 -14.35
CA SER A 79 8.70 -5.16 -13.54
C SER A 79 7.60 -4.20 -13.09
N ALA A 80 6.35 -4.57 -13.25
CA ALA A 80 5.21 -3.84 -12.68
C ALA A 80 5.26 -3.80 -11.15
N LEU A 81 5.87 -4.82 -10.53
CA LEU A 81 6.11 -4.94 -9.09
C LEU A 81 6.96 -3.78 -8.50
N GLN A 82 7.62 -3.01 -9.33
CA GLN A 82 8.53 -1.95 -8.89
C GLN A 82 8.14 -0.56 -9.43
N THR A 83 6.91 -0.40 -9.87
CA THR A 83 6.40 0.89 -10.36
C THR A 83 6.10 1.82 -9.19
N SER A 84 6.57 3.08 -9.26
CA SER A 84 6.44 4.05 -8.17
C SER A 84 6.22 5.48 -8.69
N LEU A 85 5.70 6.36 -7.84
CA LEU A 85 5.66 7.80 -8.09
C LEU A 85 7.03 8.48 -7.84
N LEU A 86 7.99 7.78 -7.24
CA LEU A 86 9.32 8.32 -7.00
C LEU A 86 10.32 7.92 -8.10
N PRO A 87 11.15 8.85 -8.60
CA PRO A 87 12.00 8.60 -9.77
C PRO A 87 13.13 7.60 -9.55
N VAL A 88 13.62 7.48 -8.35
CA VAL A 88 14.71 6.56 -7.98
C VAL A 88 14.47 6.05 -6.58
N HIS A 89 14.39 4.73 -6.42
CA HIS A 89 14.70 4.10 -5.16
C HIS A 89 16.12 3.56 -5.25
N ASP A 90 17.01 4.10 -4.45
CA ASP A 90 18.16 3.34 -3.96
C ASP A 90 17.57 2.22 -3.09
N ILE A 91 17.19 1.12 -3.75
CA ILE A 91 16.96 -0.13 -3.04
C ILE A 91 18.33 -0.46 -2.47
N GLY A 92 18.47 -0.37 -1.14
CA GLY A 92 19.70 -0.25 -0.37
C GLY A 92 20.77 -1.34 -0.51
N ASP A 93 20.78 -2.11 -1.59
CA ASP A 93 21.76 -3.16 -1.86
C ASP A 93 22.84 -2.77 -2.88
N GLY A 94 22.77 -1.55 -3.42
CA GLY A 94 23.81 -1.02 -4.33
C GLY A 94 23.99 -1.81 -5.64
N LYS A 95 23.16 -2.80 -5.96
CA LYS A 95 23.42 -3.77 -7.03
C LYS A 95 22.57 -3.66 -8.27
N ALA A 96 21.41 -3.00 -8.23
CA ALA A 96 20.60 -2.83 -9.43
C ALA A 96 20.05 -1.42 -9.53
N LYS A 97 20.59 -0.61 -10.46
CA LYS A 97 19.83 0.53 -10.98
C LYS A 97 18.64 -0.04 -11.74
N VAL A 98 17.47 -0.01 -11.12
CA VAL A 98 16.24 -0.38 -11.82
C VAL A 98 15.96 0.73 -12.83
N GLU A 99 16.17 0.45 -14.11
CA GLU A 99 15.94 1.42 -15.16
C GLU A 99 14.45 1.76 -15.28
N VAL A 100 14.16 3.04 -15.31
CA VAL A 100 12.82 3.55 -15.65
C VAL A 100 12.57 3.26 -17.12
N PHE A 101 11.62 2.37 -17.40
CA PHE A 101 11.25 1.98 -18.75
C PHE A 101 10.41 3.07 -19.43
N LYS A 102 9.45 3.65 -18.70
CA LYS A 102 8.49 4.63 -19.22
C LYS A 102 7.97 5.50 -18.08
N LYS A 103 7.69 6.75 -18.40
CA LYS A 103 6.92 7.66 -17.54
C LYS A 103 5.49 7.77 -18.05
N ALA A 104 4.54 7.86 -17.14
CA ALA A 104 3.15 8.16 -17.45
C ALA A 104 2.63 9.20 -16.45
N THR A 105 1.70 10.06 -16.88
CA THR A 105 0.94 10.90 -15.95
C THR A 105 -0.23 10.09 -15.43
N VAL A 106 -0.45 10.13 -14.12
CA VAL A 106 -1.58 9.48 -13.44
C VAL A 106 -2.27 10.48 -12.53
N GLU A 107 -3.57 10.34 -12.40
CA GLU A 107 -4.33 11.09 -11.40
C GLU A 107 -3.93 10.62 -9.99
N THR A 108 -3.93 11.55 -9.04
CA THR A 108 -3.69 11.25 -7.63
C THR A 108 -4.91 11.56 -6.79
N VAL A 109 -4.99 10.90 -5.64
CA VAL A 109 -6.05 11.06 -4.66
C VAL A 109 -5.46 10.98 -3.25
N THR A 110 -5.95 11.80 -2.32
CA THR A 110 -5.56 11.69 -0.92
C THR A 110 -6.32 10.57 -0.21
N LEU A 111 -5.79 10.08 0.89
CA LEU A 111 -6.53 9.15 1.75
C LEU A 111 -7.79 9.79 2.33
N ASP A 112 -7.76 11.10 2.60
CA ASP A 112 -8.93 11.85 3.08
C ASP A 112 -10.06 11.88 2.05
N ASP A 113 -9.73 12.12 0.77
CA ASP A 113 -10.71 12.13 -0.33
C ASP A 113 -11.29 10.72 -0.55
N LEU A 114 -10.45 9.67 -0.48
CA LEU A 114 -10.94 8.28 -0.53
C LEU A 114 -11.90 7.98 0.62
N ALA A 115 -11.64 8.48 1.83
CA ALA A 115 -12.54 8.30 2.96
C ALA A 115 -13.88 9.05 2.77
N ALA A 116 -13.85 10.19 2.09
CA ALA A 116 -15.07 10.93 1.73
C ALA A 116 -15.89 10.20 0.65
N GLU A 117 -15.22 9.55 -0.31
CA GLU A 117 -15.86 8.83 -1.43
C GLU A 117 -16.43 7.45 -1.02
N HIS A 118 -15.68 6.68 -0.24
CA HIS A 118 -15.96 5.27 0.04
C HIS A 118 -16.35 4.99 1.49
N GLY A 119 -16.17 5.95 2.37
CA GLY A 119 -16.29 5.77 3.82
C GLY A 119 -14.97 5.31 4.48
N PRO A 120 -14.88 5.43 5.82
CA PRO A 120 -13.65 5.13 6.55
C PRO A 120 -13.29 3.65 6.48
N PRO A 121 -12.00 3.30 6.31
CA PRO A 121 -11.54 1.92 6.32
C PRO A 121 -11.41 1.37 7.74
N ASP A 122 -11.62 0.06 7.88
CA ASP A 122 -11.25 -0.71 9.07
C ASP A 122 -9.82 -1.23 8.97
N PHE A 123 -9.38 -1.49 7.74
CA PHE A 123 -8.04 -2.02 7.42
C PHE A 123 -7.48 -1.36 6.15
N ILE A 124 -6.20 -1.02 6.17
CA ILE A 124 -5.48 -0.48 5.01
C ILE A 124 -4.19 -1.30 4.82
N LYS A 125 -4.02 -1.89 3.64
CA LYS A 125 -2.71 -2.36 3.16
C LYS A 125 -2.10 -1.27 2.29
N VAL A 126 -0.83 -0.97 2.47
CA VAL A 126 -0.05 -0.05 1.64
C VAL A 126 1.22 -0.74 1.18
N ASP A 127 1.44 -0.73 -0.12
CA ASP A 127 2.62 -1.31 -0.75
C ASP A 127 2.78 -0.63 -2.12
N ILE A 128 3.51 0.48 -2.14
CA ILE A 128 3.58 1.42 -3.28
C ILE A 128 5.01 1.82 -3.63
N GLU A 129 5.94 0.90 -3.31
CA GLU A 129 7.32 0.98 -3.80
C GLU A 129 8.03 2.29 -3.43
N GLY A 130 7.91 2.68 -2.13
CA GLY A 130 8.65 3.76 -1.47
C GLY A 130 7.91 5.10 -1.36
N ALA A 131 6.71 5.23 -1.92
CA ALA A 131 5.89 6.43 -1.81
C ALA A 131 4.98 6.45 -0.55
N GLU A 132 5.21 5.53 0.39
CA GLU A 132 4.36 5.31 1.57
C GLU A 132 4.25 6.56 2.45
N VAL A 133 5.36 7.29 2.63
CA VAL A 133 5.40 8.49 3.50
C VAL A 133 4.52 9.59 2.92
N GLU A 134 4.63 9.83 1.63
CA GLU A 134 3.86 10.84 0.89
C GLU A 134 2.38 10.48 0.86
N ALA A 135 2.05 9.23 0.59
CA ALA A 135 0.67 8.75 0.61
C ALA A 135 0.04 8.94 2.00
N MET A 136 0.75 8.57 3.06
CA MET A 136 0.27 8.74 4.43
C MET A 136 0.14 10.21 4.85
N ALA A 137 0.90 11.14 4.26
CA ALA A 137 0.74 12.57 4.54
C ALA A 137 -0.66 13.08 4.19
N GLY A 138 -1.33 12.47 3.20
CA GLY A 138 -2.73 12.74 2.82
C GLY A 138 -3.79 12.15 3.75
N ALA A 139 -3.41 11.54 4.89
CA ALA A 139 -4.31 11.01 5.91
C ALA A 139 -4.39 11.98 7.09
N THR A 140 -5.39 12.85 7.16
CA THR A 140 -5.54 13.84 8.25
C THR A 140 -6.79 13.61 9.08
N LEU A 141 -7.78 12.88 8.56
CA LEU A 141 -9.03 12.62 9.24
C LEU A 141 -8.88 11.69 10.47
N PRO A 142 -9.68 11.89 11.52
CA PRO A 142 -9.60 11.08 12.74
C PRO A 142 -9.88 9.59 12.55
N CYS A 143 -10.52 9.19 11.46
CA CYS A 143 -10.79 7.77 11.18
C CYS A 143 -9.50 6.96 11.03
N PHE A 144 -8.42 7.57 10.52
CA PHE A 144 -7.14 6.90 10.31
C PHE A 144 -6.39 6.52 11.59
N SER A 145 -6.73 7.11 12.74
CA SER A 145 -6.22 6.67 14.05
C SER A 145 -6.95 5.45 14.63
N ARG A 146 -7.98 4.97 13.94
CA ARG A 146 -8.86 3.88 14.41
C ARG A 146 -8.85 2.66 13.49
N CYS A 147 -8.20 2.72 12.35
CA CYS A 147 -8.05 1.59 11.44
C CYS A 147 -6.75 0.82 11.73
N ARG A 148 -6.65 -0.38 11.21
CA ARG A 148 -5.40 -1.13 11.21
C ARG A 148 -4.65 -0.89 9.90
N TRP A 149 -3.33 -0.79 10.00
CA TRP A 149 -2.46 -0.61 8.86
C TRP A 149 -1.50 -1.78 8.75
N LEU A 150 -1.31 -2.23 7.53
CA LEU A 150 -0.23 -3.12 7.13
C LEU A 150 0.53 -2.45 5.98
N ILE A 151 1.75 -2.04 6.24
CA ILE A 151 2.53 -1.22 5.32
C ILE A 151 3.81 -1.96 4.97
N GLU A 152 4.04 -2.24 3.69
CA GLU A 152 5.36 -2.63 3.21
C GLU A 152 6.20 -1.37 3.04
N SER A 153 7.30 -1.30 3.79
CA SER A 153 8.20 -0.15 3.77
C SER A 153 9.42 -0.46 2.91
N HIS A 154 9.62 0.34 1.90
CA HIS A 154 10.72 0.23 0.94
C HIS A 154 11.89 1.16 1.31
N GLY A 155 12.52 0.91 2.47
CA GLY A 155 13.63 1.71 2.97
C GLY A 155 13.24 3.03 3.64
N VAL A 156 11.94 3.27 3.86
CA VAL A 156 11.40 4.51 4.46
C VAL A 156 10.76 4.31 5.82
N SER A 157 11.08 3.22 6.53
CA SER A 157 10.44 2.82 7.79
C SER A 157 10.41 3.91 8.86
N SER A 158 11.46 4.73 8.95
CA SER A 158 11.49 5.86 9.90
C SER A 158 10.47 6.94 9.55
N GLY A 159 10.31 7.26 8.27
CA GLY A 159 9.31 8.21 7.79
C GLY A 159 7.89 7.71 8.01
N VAL A 160 7.63 6.43 7.69
CA VAL A 160 6.36 5.76 7.98
C VAL A 160 6.05 5.80 9.48
N GLY A 161 7.03 5.50 10.34
CA GLY A 161 6.89 5.59 11.80
C GLY A 161 6.49 6.99 12.26
N CYS A 162 7.08 8.06 11.70
CA CYS A 162 6.70 9.43 11.99
C CYS A 162 5.25 9.73 11.59
N GLN A 163 4.78 9.24 10.42
CA GLN A 163 3.40 9.41 10.00
C GLN A 163 2.42 8.67 10.92
N LEU A 164 2.74 7.45 11.32
CA LEU A 164 1.94 6.68 12.27
C LEU A 164 1.83 7.39 13.63
N GLN A 165 2.94 7.94 14.13
CA GLN A 165 2.92 8.75 15.36
C GLN A 165 2.04 9.99 15.23
N ARG A 166 2.08 10.68 14.09
CA ARG A 166 1.20 11.81 13.78
C ARG A 166 -0.28 11.41 13.81
N LEU A 167 -0.60 10.21 13.36
CA LEU A 167 -1.95 9.63 13.39
C LEU A 167 -2.35 9.13 14.79
N GLY A 168 -1.44 9.14 15.78
CA GLY A 168 -1.73 8.78 17.16
C GLY A 168 -1.34 7.34 17.55
N TYR A 169 -0.68 6.59 16.67
CA TYR A 169 -0.19 5.25 17.00
C TYR A 169 1.07 5.32 17.84
N ILE A 170 1.10 4.56 18.93
CA ILE A 170 2.21 4.53 19.88
C ILE A 170 3.08 3.30 19.64
N ASN A 171 2.47 2.18 19.27
CA ASN A 171 3.13 0.90 19.07
C ASN A 171 3.07 0.49 17.60
N CYS A 172 4.24 0.28 17.01
CA CYS A 172 4.39 -0.26 15.67
C CYS A 172 5.13 -1.60 15.76
N HIS A 173 4.59 -2.62 15.11
CA HIS A 173 5.23 -3.93 15.02
C HIS A 173 6.00 -4.01 13.70
N LEU A 174 7.33 -4.00 13.78
CA LEU A 174 8.20 -4.25 12.63
C LEU A 174 8.34 -5.75 12.43
N ILE A 175 8.03 -6.20 11.23
CA ILE A 175 8.08 -7.61 10.85
C ILE A 175 8.98 -7.70 9.62
N LYS A 176 10.05 -8.50 9.70
CA LYS A 176 10.90 -8.74 8.54
C LYS A 176 10.08 -9.32 7.39
N HIS A 177 10.39 -8.87 6.19
CA HIS A 177 9.71 -9.37 5.00
C HIS A 177 9.86 -10.90 4.94
N PRO A 178 8.76 -11.64 4.78
CA PRO A 178 8.77 -13.11 4.86
C PRO A 178 9.41 -13.79 3.65
N HIS A 179 9.54 -13.07 2.52
CA HIS A 179 10.16 -13.62 1.33
C HIS A 179 11.69 -13.59 1.48
N PRO A 180 12.38 -14.73 1.26
CA PRO A 180 13.83 -14.82 1.46
C PRO A 180 14.65 -13.93 0.51
N ASP A 181 14.09 -13.56 -0.63
CA ASP A 181 14.73 -12.73 -1.65
C ASP A 181 14.33 -11.24 -1.55
N ALA A 182 13.59 -10.84 -0.50
CA ALA A 182 13.28 -9.44 -0.28
C ALA A 182 14.56 -8.62 -0.10
N ALA A 183 14.62 -7.43 -0.71
CA ALA A 183 15.79 -6.56 -0.60
C ALA A 183 16.01 -6.13 0.85
N GLU A 184 17.27 -5.87 1.21
CA GLU A 184 17.63 -5.36 2.54
C GLU A 184 16.92 -4.00 2.75
N GLY A 185 16.22 -3.85 3.88
CA GLY A 185 15.43 -2.65 4.19
C GLY A 185 13.95 -2.74 3.80
N HIS A 186 13.51 -3.84 3.18
CA HIS A 186 12.08 -4.12 3.01
C HIS A 186 11.53 -4.73 4.31
N GLU A 187 10.59 -4.03 4.92
CA GLU A 187 9.99 -4.41 6.19
C GLU A 187 8.48 -4.21 6.13
N TRP A 188 7.74 -5.10 6.78
CA TRP A 188 6.33 -4.89 7.03
C TRP A 188 6.13 -4.20 8.38
N ILE A 189 5.33 -3.16 8.39
CA ILE A 189 4.93 -2.43 9.59
C ILE A 189 3.44 -2.68 9.81
N PHE A 190 3.11 -3.28 10.94
CA PHE A 190 1.73 -3.47 11.36
C PHE A 190 1.42 -2.60 12.55
N VAL A 191 0.28 -1.92 12.53
CA VAL A 191 -0.23 -1.16 13.67
C VAL A 191 -1.72 -1.38 13.85
N GLU A 192 -2.13 -1.35 15.11
CA GLU A 192 -3.52 -1.41 15.54
C GLU A 192 -3.83 -0.25 16.49
N PRO A 193 -5.09 0.22 16.55
CA PRO A 193 -5.52 1.30 17.42
C PRO A 193 -5.31 1.03 18.89
#